data_49ca1aa335d6dc24af8af48a34b69cdb
#
_entry.id   49ca1aa335d6dc24af8af48a34b69cdb
#
_cell.length_a   1.000
_cell.length_b   1.000
_cell.length_c   1.000
_cell.angle_alpha   90.00
_cell.angle_beta   90.00
_cell.angle_gamma   90.00
#
_symmetry.space_group_name_H-M   'P 1'
#
loop_
_entity.id
_entity.type
_entity.pdbx_description
1 polymer ?
#
loop_
_entity_poly.entity_id
_entity_poly.type
_entity_poly.pdbx_seq_one_letter_code
_entity_poly.pdbx_strand_id
1 'polypeptide(L)'
;MLDGWGEHPAVRHTLAEASEALSCDIGRLIREGPKDQLDLTTNTQPVMLTAAIACYRAWMADTGLSPAVVAGHSLGEYSALVAAGSLTLADALPLVRFRAQAMQEAVPVGVGAMSAVLGLDSQAVSAVCAEVASETGEVVEAANFNDPKQTVISGSRAGVESAGERLKAAGAKRVLPLPVSAPFHCSLMQPAAERLKGKLASVALKPPAIPVLNNIDVRAETDPAKIRDALYRQAFGPVRWSETILAIRATGVSHVIECGPGKVLAGMVKRIDADAISGAIFDPASLLETRNLLS
;
A
#
# COMPACT_ATOMS: atom_id res chain seq x y z
N MET A 1 -4.62 -10.35 13.80
CA MET A 1 -5.03 -9.20 12.96
C MET A 1 -6.54 -8.98 12.97
N LEU A 2 -7.34 -10.04 12.86
CA LEU A 2 -8.80 -9.94 12.81
C LEU A 2 -9.50 -10.57 14.03
N ASP A 3 -8.77 -10.93 15.05
CA ASP A 3 -9.29 -11.67 16.23
C ASP A 3 -10.37 -10.89 17.00
N GLY A 4 -10.26 -9.57 17.04
CA GLY A 4 -11.25 -8.70 17.67
C GLY A 4 -12.63 -8.73 17.03
N TRP A 5 -12.75 -9.18 15.76
CA TRP A 5 -14.02 -9.26 15.05
C TRP A 5 -14.88 -10.47 15.45
N GLY A 6 -14.29 -11.47 16.14
CA GLY A 6 -14.99 -12.69 16.54
C GLY A 6 -15.71 -13.35 15.35
N GLU A 7 -17.03 -13.55 15.50
CA GLU A 7 -17.89 -14.21 14.50
C GLU A 7 -18.62 -13.22 13.56
N HIS A 8 -18.09 -12.00 13.36
CA HIS A 8 -18.74 -10.99 12.51
C HIS A 8 -19.00 -11.55 11.10
N PRO A 9 -20.27 -11.58 10.59
CA PRO A 9 -20.61 -12.30 9.36
C PRO A 9 -19.83 -11.83 8.13
N ALA A 10 -19.66 -10.52 7.95
CA ALA A 10 -18.92 -9.98 6.79
C ALA A 10 -17.43 -10.35 6.82
N VAL A 11 -16.82 -10.43 8.01
CA VAL A 11 -15.42 -10.83 8.18
C VAL A 11 -15.27 -12.32 7.87
N ARG A 12 -16.13 -13.18 8.43
CA ARG A 12 -16.13 -14.63 8.15
C ARG A 12 -16.32 -14.93 6.67
N HIS A 13 -17.27 -14.26 6.04
CA HIS A 13 -17.53 -14.44 4.60
C HIS A 13 -16.28 -14.03 3.77
N THR A 14 -15.65 -12.91 4.11
CA THR A 14 -14.43 -12.46 3.43
C THR A 14 -13.27 -13.45 3.60
N LEU A 15 -13.08 -14.01 4.79
CA LEU A 15 -12.07 -15.03 5.04
C LEU A 15 -12.33 -16.33 4.26
N ALA A 16 -13.60 -16.76 4.16
CA ALA A 16 -13.98 -17.93 3.37
C ALA A 16 -13.73 -17.72 1.88
N GLU A 17 -14.19 -16.58 1.31
CA GLU A 17 -13.93 -16.20 -0.08
C GLU A 17 -12.42 -16.13 -0.39
N ALA A 18 -11.65 -15.54 0.53
CA ALA A 18 -10.20 -15.43 0.36
C ALA A 18 -9.50 -16.80 0.40
N SER A 19 -9.94 -17.69 1.28
CA SER A 19 -9.38 -19.04 1.38
C SER A 19 -9.67 -19.87 0.14
N GLU A 20 -10.88 -19.75 -0.42
CA GLU A 20 -11.25 -20.38 -1.68
C GLU A 20 -10.43 -19.84 -2.85
N ALA A 21 -10.35 -18.52 -3.01
CA ALA A 21 -9.60 -17.87 -4.10
C ALA A 21 -8.12 -18.23 -4.11
N LEU A 22 -7.53 -18.46 -2.93
CA LEU A 22 -6.11 -18.77 -2.78
C LEU A 22 -5.83 -20.27 -2.64
N SER A 23 -6.87 -21.10 -2.57
CA SER A 23 -6.76 -22.55 -2.30
C SER A 23 -5.91 -22.85 -1.06
N CYS A 24 -6.04 -22.01 0.00
CA CYS A 24 -5.33 -22.18 1.26
C CYS A 24 -6.11 -21.51 2.39
N ASP A 25 -5.96 -22.00 3.63
CA ASP A 25 -6.63 -21.41 4.79
C ASP A 25 -5.95 -20.10 5.23
N ILE A 26 -6.36 -18.99 4.58
CA ILE A 26 -5.85 -17.66 4.88
C ILE A 26 -6.27 -17.20 6.28
N GLY A 27 -7.44 -17.63 6.74
CA GLY A 27 -7.95 -17.34 8.08
C GLY A 27 -7.06 -17.95 9.16
N ARG A 28 -6.64 -19.19 8.98
CA ARG A 28 -5.68 -19.83 9.89
C ARG A 28 -4.32 -19.13 9.88
N LEU A 29 -3.80 -18.79 8.70
CA LEU A 29 -2.54 -18.05 8.58
C LEU A 29 -2.60 -16.71 9.33
N ILE A 30 -3.72 -15.97 9.22
CA ILE A 30 -3.92 -14.69 9.91
C ILE A 30 -3.96 -14.85 11.44
N ARG A 31 -4.63 -15.90 11.96
CA ARG A 31 -4.80 -16.12 13.41
C ARG A 31 -3.58 -16.74 14.06
N GLU A 32 -3.01 -17.77 13.43
CA GLU A 32 -2.03 -18.66 14.05
C GLU A 32 -0.62 -18.44 13.54
N GLY A 33 -0.45 -17.74 12.42
CA GLY A 33 0.85 -17.55 11.77
C GLY A 33 1.37 -18.84 11.14
N PRO A 34 2.67 -19.17 11.29
CA PRO A 34 3.66 -18.46 12.10
C PRO A 34 4.09 -17.11 11.52
N LYS A 35 4.75 -16.29 12.34
CA LYS A 35 5.12 -14.92 11.96
C LYS A 35 6.03 -14.85 10.73
N ASP A 36 6.98 -15.75 10.62
CA ASP A 36 7.88 -15.84 9.46
C ASP A 36 7.13 -16.11 8.15
N GLN A 37 6.03 -16.88 8.19
CA GLN A 37 5.16 -17.07 7.04
C GLN A 37 4.35 -15.81 6.72
N LEU A 38 3.87 -15.09 7.74
CA LEU A 38 3.17 -13.82 7.54
C LEU A 38 4.09 -12.74 6.97
N ASP A 39 5.36 -12.73 7.35
CA ASP A 39 6.37 -11.77 6.91
C ASP A 39 6.86 -12.02 5.45
N LEU A 40 6.58 -13.21 4.88
CA LEU A 40 6.84 -13.46 3.46
C LEU A 40 5.93 -12.57 2.61
N THR A 41 6.51 -11.78 1.72
CA THR A 41 5.75 -10.82 0.90
C THR A 41 4.65 -11.48 0.07
N THR A 42 4.85 -12.75 -0.32
CA THR A 42 3.88 -13.59 -1.04
C THR A 42 2.64 -13.95 -0.21
N ASN A 43 2.75 -13.89 1.11
CA ASN A 43 1.66 -14.08 2.06
C ASN A 43 1.18 -12.72 2.60
N THR A 44 2.10 -11.81 2.93
CA THR A 44 1.75 -10.48 3.47
C THR A 44 0.77 -9.75 2.58
N GLN A 45 0.99 -9.72 1.25
CA GLN A 45 0.12 -8.97 0.35
C GLN A 45 -1.31 -9.53 0.31
N PRO A 46 -1.56 -10.84 0.10
CA PRO A 46 -2.91 -11.39 0.19
C PRO A 46 -3.57 -11.24 1.58
N VAL A 47 -2.80 -11.42 2.65
CA VAL A 47 -3.29 -11.24 4.04
C VAL A 47 -3.76 -9.82 4.29
N MET A 48 -2.95 -8.81 3.90
CA MET A 48 -3.30 -7.41 4.07
C MET A 48 -4.52 -7.00 3.24
N LEU A 49 -4.61 -7.46 1.99
CA LEU A 49 -5.78 -7.24 1.14
C LEU A 49 -7.04 -7.86 1.78
N THR A 50 -6.96 -9.12 2.23
CA THR A 50 -8.08 -9.80 2.89
C THR A 50 -8.53 -9.05 4.13
N ALA A 51 -7.59 -8.65 4.98
CA ALA A 51 -7.90 -7.94 6.22
C ALA A 51 -8.52 -6.56 5.96
N ALA A 52 -8.00 -5.81 5.00
CA ALA A 52 -8.56 -4.50 4.63
C ALA A 52 -9.99 -4.61 4.12
N ILE A 53 -10.27 -5.58 3.22
CA ILE A 53 -11.61 -5.79 2.68
C ILE A 53 -12.57 -6.35 3.74
N ALA A 54 -12.10 -7.20 4.67
CA ALA A 54 -12.90 -7.67 5.79
C ALA A 54 -13.37 -6.50 6.67
N CYS A 55 -12.48 -5.59 7.03
CA CYS A 55 -12.80 -4.38 7.81
C CYS A 55 -13.75 -3.45 7.03
N TYR A 56 -13.50 -3.22 5.75
CA TYR A 56 -14.36 -2.41 4.90
C TYR A 56 -15.78 -2.99 4.78
N ARG A 57 -15.91 -4.30 4.54
CA ARG A 57 -17.21 -4.97 4.45
C ARG A 57 -17.95 -4.98 5.79
N ALA A 58 -17.24 -5.10 6.91
CA ALA A 58 -17.87 -4.96 8.24
C ALA A 58 -18.42 -3.55 8.42
N TRP A 59 -17.66 -2.51 8.08
CA TRP A 59 -18.12 -1.12 8.08
C TRP A 59 -19.38 -0.93 7.24
N MET A 60 -19.37 -1.41 6.00
CA MET A 60 -20.52 -1.29 5.11
C MET A 60 -21.77 -2.03 5.63
N ALA A 61 -21.59 -3.21 6.24
CA ALA A 61 -22.67 -4.00 6.81
C ALA A 61 -23.31 -3.33 8.02
N ASP A 62 -22.51 -2.72 8.89
CA ASP A 62 -22.97 -2.15 10.17
C ASP A 62 -23.46 -0.71 10.03
N THR A 63 -23.00 0.03 9.03
CA THR A 63 -23.30 1.47 8.91
C THR A 63 -24.07 1.85 7.64
N GLY A 64 -23.88 1.12 6.54
CA GLY A 64 -24.34 1.50 5.22
C GLY A 64 -23.67 2.73 4.63
N LEU A 65 -22.67 3.32 5.30
CA LEU A 65 -22.02 4.56 4.88
C LEU A 65 -20.93 4.26 3.85
N SER A 66 -21.16 4.68 2.60
CA SER A 66 -20.20 4.53 1.51
C SER A 66 -19.22 5.71 1.46
N PRO A 67 -17.92 5.47 1.21
CA PRO A 67 -16.94 6.54 1.04
C PRO A 67 -17.16 7.30 -0.28
N ALA A 68 -16.85 8.60 -0.27
CA ALA A 68 -16.88 9.44 -1.48
C ALA A 68 -15.70 9.15 -2.42
N VAL A 69 -14.58 8.68 -1.88
CA VAL A 69 -13.35 8.35 -2.59
C VAL A 69 -12.58 7.30 -1.82
N VAL A 70 -11.85 6.44 -2.51
CA VAL A 70 -10.96 5.46 -1.90
C VAL A 70 -9.56 5.57 -2.49
N ALA A 71 -8.57 5.24 -1.69
CA ALA A 71 -7.18 5.12 -2.07
C ALA A 71 -6.50 4.05 -1.22
N GLY A 72 -5.32 3.62 -1.62
CA GLY A 72 -4.56 2.67 -0.81
C GLY A 72 -3.07 2.77 -1.11
N HIS A 73 -2.25 2.61 -0.09
CA HIS A 73 -0.80 2.68 -0.20
C HIS A 73 -0.24 1.41 -0.81
N SER A 74 0.43 1.49 -1.96
CA SER A 74 1.05 0.36 -2.66
C SER A 74 0.05 -0.80 -2.89
N LEU A 75 0.17 -1.88 -2.15
CA LEU A 75 -0.79 -3.00 -2.16
C LEU A 75 -2.22 -2.53 -1.89
N GLY A 76 -2.40 -1.53 -1.03
CA GLY A 76 -3.70 -0.97 -0.68
C GLY A 76 -4.48 -0.43 -1.87
N GLU A 77 -3.83 -0.05 -2.98
CA GLU A 77 -4.52 0.36 -4.21
C GLU A 77 -5.37 -0.78 -4.79
N TYR A 78 -4.92 -2.03 -4.68
CA TYR A 78 -5.73 -3.20 -5.05
C TYR A 78 -6.93 -3.38 -4.11
N SER A 79 -6.76 -3.13 -2.81
CA SER A 79 -7.87 -3.12 -1.85
C SER A 79 -8.89 -2.02 -2.20
N ALA A 80 -8.42 -0.82 -2.57
CA ALA A 80 -9.28 0.27 -3.00
C ALA A 80 -10.07 -0.07 -4.28
N LEU A 81 -9.46 -0.75 -5.25
CA LEU A 81 -10.13 -1.23 -6.46
C LEU A 81 -11.19 -2.29 -6.15
N VAL A 82 -10.94 -3.17 -5.17
CA VAL A 82 -11.95 -4.13 -4.71
C VAL A 82 -13.10 -3.43 -3.98
N ALA A 83 -12.80 -2.49 -3.09
CA ALA A 83 -13.82 -1.71 -2.39
C ALA A 83 -14.70 -0.90 -3.36
N ALA A 84 -14.12 -0.40 -4.45
CA ALA A 84 -14.80 0.34 -5.50
C ALA A 84 -15.53 -0.55 -6.54
N GLY A 85 -15.48 -1.88 -6.40
CA GLY A 85 -16.13 -2.81 -7.32
C GLY A 85 -15.48 -2.92 -8.70
N SER A 86 -14.29 -2.33 -8.89
CA SER A 86 -13.51 -2.44 -10.13
C SER A 86 -12.89 -3.82 -10.30
N LEU A 87 -12.55 -4.47 -9.20
CA LEU A 87 -11.92 -5.78 -9.13
C LEU A 87 -12.71 -6.66 -8.14
N THR A 88 -12.91 -7.94 -8.41
CA THR A 88 -13.46 -8.87 -7.42
C THR A 88 -12.35 -9.27 -6.42
N LEU A 89 -12.73 -9.62 -5.19
CA LEU A 89 -11.74 -10.13 -4.22
C LEU A 89 -11.11 -11.43 -4.71
N ALA A 90 -11.92 -12.29 -5.35
CA ALA A 90 -11.48 -13.55 -5.91
C ALA A 90 -10.41 -13.39 -7.02
N ASP A 91 -10.50 -12.34 -7.85
CA ASP A 91 -9.50 -12.04 -8.88
C ASP A 91 -8.29 -11.29 -8.30
N ALA A 92 -8.53 -10.41 -7.32
CA ALA A 92 -7.49 -9.58 -6.71
C ALA A 92 -6.46 -10.43 -5.93
N LEU A 93 -6.92 -11.44 -5.20
CA LEU A 93 -6.05 -12.23 -4.32
C LEU A 93 -4.97 -13.02 -5.08
N PRO A 94 -5.30 -13.80 -6.12
CA PRO A 94 -4.26 -14.43 -6.96
C PRO A 94 -3.37 -13.40 -7.67
N LEU A 95 -3.93 -12.26 -8.06
CA LEU A 95 -3.17 -11.18 -8.71
C LEU A 95 -2.12 -10.60 -7.78
N VAL A 96 -2.48 -10.26 -6.53
CA VAL A 96 -1.52 -9.68 -5.57
C VAL A 96 -0.51 -10.71 -5.07
N ARG A 97 -0.87 -12.00 -4.99
CA ARG A 97 0.09 -13.08 -4.74
C ARG A 97 1.11 -13.18 -5.86
N PHE A 98 0.65 -13.11 -7.11
CA PHE A 98 1.54 -13.08 -8.28
C PHE A 98 2.44 -11.83 -8.27
N ARG A 99 1.87 -10.64 -7.96
CA ARG A 99 2.64 -9.39 -7.80
C ARG A 99 3.75 -9.57 -6.77
N ALA A 100 3.41 -10.08 -5.60
CA ALA A 100 4.37 -10.32 -4.52
C ALA A 100 5.51 -11.25 -4.95
N GLN A 101 5.16 -12.35 -5.62
CA GLN A 101 6.15 -13.31 -6.14
C GLN A 101 7.04 -12.67 -7.20
N ALA A 102 6.46 -11.97 -8.18
CA ALA A 102 7.22 -11.29 -9.22
C ALA A 102 8.20 -10.26 -8.64
N MET A 103 7.76 -9.48 -7.65
CA MET A 103 8.60 -8.50 -6.96
C MET A 103 9.72 -9.15 -6.13
N GLN A 104 9.42 -10.26 -5.46
CA GLN A 104 10.42 -11.02 -4.69
C GLN A 104 11.51 -11.62 -5.59
N GLU A 105 11.15 -12.04 -6.78
CA GLU A 105 12.04 -12.69 -7.74
C GLU A 105 12.76 -11.70 -8.68
N ALA A 106 12.40 -10.42 -8.65
CA ALA A 106 12.97 -9.41 -9.53
C ALA A 106 14.45 -9.13 -9.28
N VAL A 107 14.87 -9.25 -8.02
CA VAL A 107 16.24 -8.98 -7.58
C VAL A 107 16.67 -10.09 -6.63
N PRO A 108 17.89 -10.62 -6.74
CA PRO A 108 18.42 -11.59 -5.80
C PRO A 108 18.38 -11.07 -4.35
N VAL A 109 18.10 -11.95 -3.40
CA VAL A 109 18.05 -11.59 -1.98
C VAL A 109 19.38 -10.96 -1.55
N GLY A 110 19.32 -9.82 -0.89
CA GLY A 110 20.47 -9.09 -0.38
C GLY A 110 21.10 -8.08 -1.36
N VAL A 111 20.71 -8.08 -2.63
CA VAL A 111 21.18 -7.10 -3.63
C VAL A 111 20.49 -5.75 -3.47
N GLY A 112 19.19 -5.76 -3.19
CA GLY A 112 18.39 -4.55 -2.96
C GLY A 112 18.26 -4.19 -1.48
N ALA A 113 17.90 -2.93 -1.21
CA ALA A 113 17.59 -2.42 0.11
C ALA A 113 16.55 -1.29 0.07
N MET A 114 15.94 -1.03 1.22
CA MET A 114 15.10 0.15 1.45
C MET A 114 15.44 0.77 2.80
N SER A 115 15.30 2.10 2.90
CA SER A 115 15.48 2.83 4.16
C SER A 115 14.45 3.94 4.30
N ALA A 116 13.91 4.09 5.51
CA ALA A 116 13.06 5.22 5.85
C ALA A 116 13.91 6.42 6.28
N VAL A 117 13.75 7.54 5.60
CA VAL A 117 14.41 8.83 5.88
C VAL A 117 13.42 9.73 6.60
N LEU A 118 13.80 10.20 7.80
CA LEU A 118 12.97 11.03 8.65
C LEU A 118 13.60 12.40 8.85
N GLY A 119 12.77 13.44 8.75
CA GLY A 119 13.15 14.81 9.12
C GLY A 119 13.55 15.70 7.96
N LEU A 120 13.76 15.18 6.76
CA LEU A 120 13.96 15.95 5.53
C LEU A 120 12.67 15.99 4.70
N ASP A 121 12.53 17.03 3.89
CA ASP A 121 11.46 17.06 2.88
C ASP A 121 11.79 16.13 1.71
N SER A 122 10.74 15.74 0.99
CA SER A 122 10.83 14.75 -0.08
C SER A 122 11.67 15.22 -1.28
N GLN A 123 11.72 16.53 -1.55
CA GLN A 123 12.52 17.08 -2.65
C GLN A 123 14.01 16.96 -2.34
N ALA A 124 14.43 17.31 -1.11
CA ALA A 124 15.80 17.13 -0.67
C ALA A 124 16.23 15.66 -0.71
N VAL A 125 15.36 14.74 -0.27
CA VAL A 125 15.63 13.29 -0.35
C VAL A 125 15.81 12.85 -1.80
N SER A 126 14.91 13.26 -2.70
CA SER A 126 14.96 12.91 -4.13
C SER A 126 16.23 13.47 -4.80
N ALA A 127 16.62 14.70 -4.47
CA ALA A 127 17.83 15.32 -5.01
C ALA A 127 19.10 14.52 -4.62
N VAL A 128 19.23 14.15 -3.34
CA VAL A 128 20.38 13.34 -2.86
C VAL A 128 20.39 11.97 -3.54
N CYS A 129 19.23 11.31 -3.71
CA CYS A 129 19.18 10.05 -4.44
C CYS A 129 19.67 10.21 -5.90
N ALA A 130 19.24 11.26 -6.59
CA ALA A 130 19.65 11.54 -7.97
C ALA A 130 21.15 11.83 -8.09
N GLU A 131 21.73 12.59 -7.15
CA GLU A 131 23.17 12.86 -7.07
C GLU A 131 23.95 11.56 -6.89
N VAL A 132 23.57 10.71 -5.90
CA VAL A 132 24.23 9.43 -5.67
C VAL A 132 24.14 8.53 -6.90
N ALA A 133 22.98 8.40 -7.51
CA ALA A 133 22.80 7.59 -8.71
C ALA A 133 23.69 8.09 -9.88
N SER A 134 23.76 9.41 -10.07
CA SER A 134 24.59 10.02 -11.12
C SER A 134 26.08 9.80 -10.91
N GLU A 135 26.56 9.88 -9.66
CA GLU A 135 27.99 9.80 -9.34
C GLU A 135 28.49 8.35 -9.26
N THR A 136 27.66 7.44 -8.80
CA THR A 136 28.07 6.06 -8.53
C THR A 136 27.63 5.06 -9.60
N GLY A 137 26.62 5.40 -10.41
CA GLY A 137 25.94 4.47 -11.33
C GLY A 137 25.02 3.48 -10.62
N GLU A 138 24.88 3.57 -9.28
CA GLU A 138 24.01 2.71 -8.50
C GLU A 138 22.54 3.17 -8.59
N VAL A 139 21.62 2.23 -8.51
CA VAL A 139 20.19 2.58 -8.44
C VAL A 139 19.83 2.96 -7.01
N VAL A 140 19.35 4.18 -6.83
CA VAL A 140 18.69 4.62 -5.59
C VAL A 140 17.67 5.71 -5.92
N GLU A 141 16.43 5.52 -5.46
CA GLU A 141 15.29 6.36 -5.79
C GLU A 141 14.41 6.62 -4.57
N ALA A 142 13.72 7.76 -4.54
CA ALA A 142 12.67 8.02 -3.57
C ALA A 142 11.42 7.20 -3.94
N ALA A 143 11.12 6.20 -3.13
CA ALA A 143 10.14 5.16 -3.41
C ALA A 143 8.76 5.42 -2.79
N ASN A 144 8.70 5.97 -1.56
CA ASN A 144 7.42 6.29 -0.92
C ASN A 144 7.48 7.69 -0.29
N PHE A 145 6.64 8.57 -0.76
CA PHE A 145 6.42 9.91 -0.19
C PHE A 145 5.31 9.82 0.85
N ASN A 146 5.66 9.37 2.06
CA ASN A 146 4.70 8.97 3.08
C ASN A 146 4.04 10.15 3.81
N ASP A 147 4.83 11.15 4.17
CA ASP A 147 4.38 12.42 4.74
C ASP A 147 5.44 13.51 4.50
N PRO A 148 5.19 14.80 4.85
CA PRO A 148 6.11 15.90 4.54
C PRO A 148 7.53 15.74 5.06
N LYS A 149 7.76 14.85 6.03
CA LYS A 149 9.05 14.62 6.68
C LYS A 149 9.46 13.15 6.73
N GLN A 150 8.77 12.29 5.98
CA GLN A 150 9.07 10.87 5.88
C GLN A 150 9.03 10.39 4.43
N THR A 151 10.21 10.07 3.89
CA THR A 151 10.36 9.47 2.57
C THR A 151 11.10 8.14 2.71
N VAL A 152 10.66 7.12 1.99
CA VAL A 152 11.41 5.85 1.88
C VAL A 152 12.23 5.90 0.60
N ILE A 153 13.51 5.53 0.70
CA ILE A 153 14.39 5.32 -0.45
C ILE A 153 14.57 3.84 -0.72
N SER A 154 14.72 3.48 -1.99
CA SER A 154 14.81 2.10 -2.47
C SER A 154 15.82 2.01 -3.60
N GLY A 155 16.53 0.89 -3.69
CA GLY A 155 17.53 0.69 -4.75
C GLY A 155 18.47 -0.48 -4.48
N SER A 156 19.63 -0.45 -5.11
CA SER A 156 20.72 -1.36 -4.75
C SER A 156 21.20 -1.10 -3.32
N ARG A 157 21.71 -2.11 -2.65
CA ARG A 157 22.21 -1.98 -1.28
C ARG A 157 23.26 -0.85 -1.19
N ALA A 158 24.23 -0.84 -2.10
CA ALA A 158 25.28 0.18 -2.13
C ALA A 158 24.72 1.59 -2.36
N GLY A 159 23.77 1.75 -3.27
CA GLY A 159 23.10 3.02 -3.53
C GLY A 159 22.31 3.54 -2.32
N VAL A 160 21.55 2.67 -1.66
CA VAL A 160 20.77 3.03 -0.47
C VAL A 160 21.67 3.37 0.72
N GLU A 161 22.77 2.64 0.93
CA GLU A 161 23.77 2.93 1.97
C GLU A 161 24.45 4.28 1.72
N SER A 162 24.97 4.53 0.51
CA SER A 162 25.59 5.80 0.12
C SER A 162 24.62 6.99 0.26
N ALA A 163 23.39 6.85 -0.25
CA ALA A 163 22.38 7.88 -0.09
C ALA A 163 22.03 8.12 1.39
N GLY A 164 21.96 7.05 2.19
CA GLY A 164 21.70 7.14 3.63
C GLY A 164 22.74 7.94 4.39
N GLU A 165 24.02 7.79 4.06
CA GLU A 165 25.12 8.58 4.66
C GLU A 165 25.01 10.07 4.28
N ARG A 166 24.79 10.37 3.00
CA ARG A 166 24.62 11.75 2.52
C ARG A 166 23.38 12.42 3.12
N LEU A 167 22.26 11.69 3.21
CA LEU A 167 21.04 12.20 3.82
C LEU A 167 21.23 12.53 5.31
N LYS A 168 22.00 11.74 6.05
CA LYS A 168 22.39 12.07 7.43
C LYS A 168 23.24 13.35 7.47
N ALA A 169 24.22 13.48 6.58
CA ALA A 169 25.04 14.70 6.47
C ALA A 169 24.20 15.91 6.06
N ALA A 170 23.15 15.73 5.24
CA ALA A 170 22.20 16.78 4.85
C ALA A 170 21.17 17.12 5.93
N GLY A 171 21.23 16.49 7.12
CA GLY A 171 20.39 16.83 8.26
C GLY A 171 19.18 15.92 8.49
N ALA A 172 19.12 14.73 7.87
CA ALA A 172 18.12 13.74 8.22
C ALA A 172 18.23 13.36 9.71
N LYS A 173 17.11 13.43 10.43
CA LYS A 173 17.07 13.05 11.85
C LYS A 173 17.35 11.56 12.04
N ARG A 174 16.89 10.72 11.13
CA ARG A 174 17.12 9.27 11.12
C ARG A 174 17.09 8.75 9.70
N VAL A 175 17.91 7.74 9.43
CA VAL A 175 17.81 6.86 8.26
C VAL A 175 17.78 5.44 8.80
N LEU A 176 16.65 4.78 8.65
CA LEU A 176 16.33 3.50 9.27
C LEU A 176 16.20 2.42 8.19
N PRO A 177 17.09 1.43 8.15
CA PRO A 177 16.92 0.28 7.25
C PRO A 177 15.57 -0.41 7.50
N LEU A 178 14.88 -0.80 6.42
CA LEU A 178 13.63 -1.54 6.49
C LEU A 178 13.91 -3.04 6.31
N PRO A 179 13.26 -3.91 7.11
CA PRO A 179 13.41 -5.36 6.99
C PRO A 179 12.56 -5.89 5.82
N VAL A 180 12.93 -5.51 4.60
CA VAL A 180 12.23 -5.90 3.37
C VAL A 180 13.05 -6.89 2.56
N SER A 181 12.37 -7.72 1.78
CA SER A 181 12.97 -8.77 0.96
C SER A 181 13.39 -8.30 -0.45
N ALA A 182 12.90 -7.13 -0.88
CA ALA A 182 13.19 -6.59 -2.21
C ALA A 182 13.13 -5.03 -2.18
N PRO A 183 13.80 -4.36 -3.14
CA PRO A 183 13.79 -2.90 -3.27
C PRO A 183 12.54 -2.43 -4.01
N PHE A 184 11.40 -2.40 -3.32
CA PHE A 184 10.11 -2.04 -3.92
C PHE A 184 10.08 -0.59 -4.42
N HIS A 185 9.27 -0.33 -5.46
CA HIS A 185 8.97 1.00 -5.97
C HIS A 185 10.18 1.78 -6.51
N CYS A 186 11.14 1.10 -7.11
CA CYS A 186 12.25 1.68 -7.87
C CYS A 186 12.44 0.93 -9.19
N SER A 187 13.30 1.43 -10.06
CA SER A 187 13.57 0.88 -11.39
C SER A 187 14.03 -0.58 -11.40
N LEU A 188 14.62 -1.07 -10.30
CA LEU A 188 14.97 -2.49 -10.15
C LEU A 188 13.75 -3.43 -10.15
N MET A 189 12.54 -2.90 -9.94
CA MET A 189 11.28 -3.66 -10.02
C MET A 189 10.70 -3.73 -11.43
N GLN A 190 11.31 -3.12 -12.44
CA GLN A 190 10.80 -3.15 -13.81
C GLN A 190 10.61 -4.57 -14.35
N PRO A 191 11.49 -5.56 -14.10
CA PRO A 191 11.25 -6.94 -14.52
C PRO A 191 9.99 -7.57 -13.90
N ALA A 192 9.71 -7.24 -12.63
CA ALA A 192 8.47 -7.66 -11.97
C ALA A 192 7.25 -7.00 -12.59
N ALA A 193 7.34 -5.72 -12.93
CA ALA A 193 6.27 -4.96 -13.57
C ALA A 193 5.91 -5.53 -14.95
N GLU A 194 6.90 -5.91 -15.76
CA GLU A 194 6.65 -6.54 -17.07
C GLU A 194 5.88 -7.87 -16.92
N ARG A 195 6.26 -8.70 -15.94
CA ARG A 195 5.52 -9.92 -15.63
C ARG A 195 4.09 -9.61 -15.15
N LEU A 196 3.94 -8.61 -14.29
CA LEU A 196 2.65 -8.16 -13.76
C LEU A 196 1.75 -7.63 -14.87
N LYS A 197 2.28 -6.90 -15.84
CA LYS A 197 1.55 -6.39 -17.02
C LYS A 197 0.83 -7.52 -17.77
N GLY A 198 1.52 -8.64 -18.03
CA GLY A 198 0.92 -9.82 -18.63
C GLY A 198 -0.22 -10.40 -17.80
N LYS A 199 -0.04 -10.46 -16.48
CA LYS A 199 -1.08 -10.95 -15.57
C LYS A 199 -2.28 -9.98 -15.48
N LEU A 200 -2.05 -8.68 -15.41
CA LEU A 200 -3.10 -7.65 -15.42
C LEU A 200 -3.97 -7.70 -16.67
N ALA A 201 -3.39 -8.05 -17.82
CA ALA A 201 -4.16 -8.20 -19.07
C ALA A 201 -5.20 -9.33 -19.02
N SER A 202 -4.98 -10.36 -18.19
CA SER A 202 -5.88 -11.51 -18.04
C SER A 202 -6.96 -11.30 -16.96
N VAL A 203 -6.90 -10.21 -16.20
CA VAL A 203 -7.86 -9.94 -15.12
C VAL A 203 -8.97 -9.01 -15.60
N ALA A 204 -10.22 -9.35 -15.25
CA ALA A 204 -11.38 -8.53 -15.56
C ALA A 204 -11.44 -7.31 -14.64
N LEU A 205 -11.07 -6.13 -15.17
CA LEU A 205 -11.28 -4.85 -14.51
C LEU A 205 -12.52 -4.16 -15.07
N LYS A 206 -13.32 -3.57 -14.18
CA LYS A 206 -14.49 -2.74 -14.52
C LYS A 206 -14.22 -1.28 -14.14
N PRO A 207 -14.96 -0.32 -14.72
CA PRO A 207 -14.97 1.03 -14.19
C PRO A 207 -15.33 1.02 -12.70
N PRO A 208 -14.57 1.71 -11.82
CA PRO A 208 -14.85 1.75 -10.40
C PRO A 208 -16.14 2.54 -10.12
N ALA A 209 -16.99 2.03 -9.20
CA ALA A 209 -18.21 2.71 -8.76
C ALA A 209 -17.93 3.86 -7.78
N ILE A 210 -16.77 3.85 -7.13
CA ILE A 210 -16.26 4.89 -6.25
C ILE A 210 -14.93 5.35 -6.84
N PRO A 211 -14.64 6.65 -6.94
CA PRO A 211 -13.34 7.15 -7.43
C PRO A 211 -12.18 6.52 -6.64
N VAL A 212 -11.20 5.96 -7.35
CA VAL A 212 -9.97 5.37 -6.79
C VAL A 212 -8.79 6.23 -7.20
N LEU A 213 -8.14 6.90 -6.27
CA LEU A 213 -6.90 7.63 -6.57
C LEU A 213 -5.73 6.65 -6.62
N ASN A 214 -5.04 6.60 -7.77
CA ASN A 214 -3.86 5.76 -7.93
C ASN A 214 -2.61 6.40 -7.31
N ASN A 215 -1.61 5.60 -6.98
CA ASN A 215 -0.39 6.07 -6.30
C ASN A 215 0.57 6.81 -7.23
N ILE A 216 0.60 6.45 -8.53
CA ILE A 216 1.64 6.92 -9.44
C ILE A 216 1.32 8.30 -10.06
N ASP A 217 0.06 8.55 -10.41
CA ASP A 217 -0.39 9.78 -11.06
C ASP A 217 -1.20 10.69 -10.12
N VAL A 218 -1.65 10.15 -8.97
CA VAL A 218 -2.56 10.84 -8.03
C VAL A 218 -3.86 11.26 -8.72
N ARG A 219 -4.43 10.34 -9.52
CA ARG A 219 -5.64 10.57 -10.31
C ARG A 219 -6.62 9.42 -10.16
N ALA A 220 -7.91 9.74 -10.28
CA ALA A 220 -8.95 8.75 -10.42
C ALA A 220 -9.15 8.41 -11.90
N GLU A 221 -9.00 7.12 -12.24
CA GLU A 221 -9.21 6.61 -13.59
C GLU A 221 -10.47 5.75 -13.65
N THR A 222 -11.26 5.93 -14.70
CA THR A 222 -12.46 5.13 -14.95
C THR A 222 -12.25 4.10 -16.07
N ASP A 223 -11.25 4.32 -16.92
CA ASP A 223 -10.90 3.40 -18.00
C ASP A 223 -10.07 2.22 -17.45
N PRO A 224 -10.56 0.97 -17.59
CA PRO A 224 -9.80 -0.21 -17.17
C PRO A 224 -8.40 -0.33 -17.79
N ALA A 225 -8.18 0.16 -19.00
CA ALA A 225 -6.87 0.15 -19.63
C ALA A 225 -5.89 1.09 -18.93
N LYS A 226 -6.36 2.28 -18.53
CA LYS A 226 -5.56 3.25 -17.76
C LYS A 226 -5.31 2.78 -16.33
N ILE A 227 -6.29 2.10 -15.71
CA ILE A 227 -6.09 1.47 -14.39
C ILE A 227 -4.99 0.41 -14.46
N ARG A 228 -4.99 -0.46 -15.49
CA ARG A 228 -3.92 -1.45 -15.69
C ARG A 228 -2.55 -0.80 -15.88
N ASP A 229 -2.49 0.27 -16.67
CA ASP A 229 -1.25 1.02 -16.90
C ASP A 229 -0.74 1.65 -15.60
N ALA A 230 -1.62 2.26 -14.80
CA ALA A 230 -1.25 2.83 -13.51
C ALA A 230 -0.71 1.76 -12.54
N LEU A 231 -1.35 0.59 -12.44
CA LEU A 231 -0.88 -0.53 -11.61
C LEU A 231 0.46 -1.11 -12.11
N TYR A 232 0.67 -1.14 -13.42
CA TYR A 232 1.95 -1.54 -14.01
C TYR A 232 3.06 -0.58 -13.60
N ARG A 233 2.87 0.74 -13.81
CA ARG A 233 3.86 1.76 -13.45
C ARG A 233 4.07 1.89 -11.94
N GLN A 234 3.04 1.67 -11.13
CA GLN A 234 3.11 1.67 -9.67
C GLN A 234 4.12 0.64 -9.14
N ALA A 235 4.28 -0.51 -9.80
CA ALA A 235 5.15 -1.58 -9.32
C ALA A 235 6.63 -1.17 -9.25
N PHE A 236 7.08 -0.28 -10.14
CA PHE A 236 8.46 0.21 -10.20
C PHE A 236 8.58 1.73 -10.05
N GLY A 237 7.49 2.43 -9.80
CA GLY A 237 7.45 3.87 -9.58
C GLY A 237 7.01 4.23 -8.16
N PRO A 238 7.10 5.51 -7.80
CA PRO A 238 6.90 5.97 -6.43
C PRO A 238 5.44 5.90 -5.98
N VAL A 239 5.23 5.63 -4.69
CA VAL A 239 3.96 5.82 -4.00
C VAL A 239 3.88 7.27 -3.51
N ARG A 240 3.08 8.09 -4.17
CA ARG A 240 2.88 9.51 -3.87
C ARG A 240 1.78 9.72 -2.81
N TRP A 241 1.98 9.09 -1.64
CA TRP A 241 0.94 9.00 -0.62
C TRP A 241 0.55 10.36 -0.04
N SER A 242 1.52 11.21 0.28
CA SER A 242 1.24 12.57 0.79
C SER A 242 0.39 13.37 -0.19
N GLU A 243 0.72 13.33 -1.47
CA GLU A 243 -0.03 14.00 -2.52
C GLU A 243 -1.43 13.37 -2.71
N THR A 244 -1.55 12.05 -2.59
CA THR A 244 -2.84 11.35 -2.65
C THR A 244 -3.78 11.84 -1.55
N ILE A 245 -3.31 11.96 -0.31
CA ILE A 245 -4.12 12.48 0.80
C ILE A 245 -4.51 13.95 0.56
N LEU A 246 -3.58 14.79 0.13
CA LEU A 246 -3.87 16.20 -0.18
C LEU A 246 -4.88 16.33 -1.32
N ALA A 247 -4.79 15.49 -2.37
CA ALA A 247 -5.76 15.48 -3.46
C ALA A 247 -7.16 15.04 -2.98
N ILE A 248 -7.26 14.05 -2.10
CA ILE A 248 -8.52 13.66 -1.45
C ILE A 248 -9.09 14.85 -0.66
N ARG A 249 -8.28 15.51 0.16
CA ARG A 249 -8.70 16.66 0.97
C ARG A 249 -9.18 17.84 0.10
N ALA A 250 -8.55 18.08 -1.03
CA ALA A 250 -8.93 19.11 -1.98
C ALA A 250 -10.35 18.91 -2.58
N THR A 251 -10.90 17.69 -2.53
CA THR A 251 -12.30 17.43 -2.94
C THR A 251 -13.34 17.81 -1.87
N GLY A 252 -12.93 18.33 -0.70
CA GLY A 252 -13.82 18.67 0.40
C GLY A 252 -14.06 17.52 1.41
N VAL A 253 -13.40 16.38 1.22
CA VAL A 253 -13.44 15.27 2.18
C VAL A 253 -12.82 15.72 3.50
N SER A 254 -13.54 15.61 4.61
CA SER A 254 -13.09 15.98 5.95
C SER A 254 -12.53 14.80 6.75
N HIS A 255 -13.05 13.60 6.51
CA HIS A 255 -12.73 12.38 7.25
C HIS A 255 -11.99 11.39 6.37
N VAL A 256 -10.83 10.92 6.84
CA VAL A 256 -10.02 9.88 6.17
C VAL A 256 -9.88 8.68 7.10
N ILE A 257 -10.49 7.57 6.71
CA ILE A 257 -10.60 6.38 7.55
C ILE A 257 -9.80 5.24 6.95
N GLU A 258 -8.87 4.70 7.71
CA GLU A 258 -8.10 3.51 7.36
C GLU A 258 -8.92 2.24 7.64
N CYS A 259 -9.05 1.35 6.66
CA CYS A 259 -9.62 0.01 6.82
C CYS A 259 -8.50 -1.02 6.73
N GLY A 260 -8.24 -1.75 7.81
CA GLY A 260 -7.20 -2.78 7.81
C GLY A 260 -6.58 -3.03 9.18
N PRO A 261 -5.59 -3.92 9.27
CA PRO A 261 -5.04 -4.36 10.55
C PRO A 261 -4.07 -3.33 11.13
N GLY A 262 -4.56 -2.25 11.68
CA GLY A 262 -3.74 -1.22 12.33
C GLY A 262 -4.22 0.20 12.07
N LYS A 263 -3.34 1.18 12.30
CA LYS A 263 -3.62 2.61 12.17
C LYS A 263 -2.41 3.42 11.67
N VAL A 264 -1.63 2.81 10.81
CA VAL A 264 -0.38 3.42 10.30
C VAL A 264 -0.69 4.56 9.34
N LEU A 265 -1.61 4.33 8.39
CA LEU A 265 -2.00 5.36 7.42
C LEU A 265 -2.80 6.48 8.08
N ALA A 266 -3.66 6.18 9.04
CA ALA A 266 -4.36 7.19 9.83
C ALA A 266 -3.38 8.12 10.57
N GLY A 267 -2.28 7.57 11.08
CA GLY A 267 -1.19 8.35 11.67
C GLY A 267 -0.45 9.23 10.65
N MET A 268 -0.30 8.76 9.41
CA MET A 268 0.29 9.56 8.31
C MET A 268 -0.64 10.71 7.91
N VAL A 269 -1.94 10.46 7.80
CA VAL A 269 -2.94 11.50 7.47
C VAL A 269 -2.80 12.71 8.39
N LYS A 270 -2.70 12.50 9.70
CA LYS A 270 -2.53 13.60 10.68
C LYS A 270 -1.23 14.41 10.51
N ARG A 271 -0.18 13.78 9.98
CA ARG A 271 1.09 14.47 9.68
C ARG A 271 1.08 15.19 8.34
N ILE A 272 0.25 14.72 7.39
CA ILE A 272 0.07 15.32 6.08
C ILE A 272 -0.84 16.54 6.15
N ASP A 273 -1.97 16.38 6.85
CA ASP A 273 -2.98 17.44 7.04
C ASP A 273 -3.53 17.35 8.46
N ALA A 274 -3.12 18.31 9.31
CA ALA A 274 -3.52 18.36 10.71
C ALA A 274 -5.02 18.61 10.91
N ASP A 275 -5.68 19.24 9.92
CA ASP A 275 -7.11 19.54 9.94
C ASP A 275 -7.98 18.37 9.50
N ALA A 276 -7.38 17.31 8.96
CA ALA A 276 -8.08 16.10 8.61
C ALA A 276 -8.49 15.30 9.85
N ILE A 277 -9.75 14.91 9.91
CA ILE A 277 -10.21 13.95 10.92
C ILE A 277 -9.82 12.56 10.42
N SER A 278 -9.00 11.85 11.18
CA SER A 278 -8.57 10.50 10.80
C SER A 278 -8.95 9.46 11.84
N GLY A 279 -9.43 8.32 11.37
CA GLY A 279 -9.77 7.15 12.18
C GLY A 279 -9.27 5.87 11.51
N ALA A 280 -9.42 4.75 12.20
CA ALA A 280 -9.07 3.44 11.66
C ALA A 280 -10.08 2.40 12.12
N ILE A 281 -10.37 1.43 11.24
CA ILE A 281 -11.30 0.32 11.48
C ILE A 281 -10.53 -0.98 11.36
N PHE A 282 -10.29 -1.62 12.51
CA PHE A 282 -9.57 -2.90 12.61
C PHE A 282 -10.21 -3.90 13.59
N ASP A 283 -11.23 -3.45 14.35
CA ASP A 283 -12.07 -4.26 15.25
C ASP A 283 -13.42 -3.56 15.49
N PRO A 284 -14.40 -4.18 16.18
CA PRO A 284 -15.70 -3.59 16.45
C PRO A 284 -15.64 -2.31 17.29
N ALA A 285 -14.68 -2.19 18.21
CA ALA A 285 -14.53 -0.99 19.05
C ALA A 285 -14.10 0.21 18.19
N SER A 286 -13.08 0.04 17.36
CA SER A 286 -12.58 1.07 16.44
C SER A 286 -13.62 1.42 15.35
N LEU A 287 -14.47 0.46 14.93
CA LEU A 287 -15.61 0.74 14.05
C LEU A 287 -16.60 1.68 14.72
N LEU A 288 -16.97 1.40 15.99
CA LEU A 288 -17.88 2.24 16.76
C LEU A 288 -17.30 3.65 17.00
N GLU A 289 -16.02 3.72 17.37
CA GLU A 289 -15.30 5.00 17.51
C GLU A 289 -15.35 5.80 16.20
N THR A 290 -15.03 5.16 15.08
CA THR A 290 -15.05 5.80 13.75
C THR A 290 -16.46 6.28 13.37
N ARG A 291 -17.49 5.48 13.64
CA ARG A 291 -18.88 5.90 13.41
C ARG A 291 -19.24 7.16 14.19
N ASN A 292 -18.79 7.26 15.45
CA ASN A 292 -19.02 8.44 16.29
C ASN A 292 -18.25 9.68 15.81
N LEU A 293 -17.14 9.52 15.09
CA LEU A 293 -16.42 10.64 14.46
C LEU A 293 -17.21 11.26 13.30
N LEU A 294 -18.10 10.49 12.66
CA LEU A 294 -18.88 10.91 11.49
C LEU A 294 -20.27 11.47 11.86
N SER A 295 -20.68 11.39 13.12
CA SER A 295 -21.93 11.93 13.67
C SER A 295 -21.73 13.33 14.22
#